data_c92b1ce40304af008d82391c73cdd901
#
_entry.id   c92b1ce40304af008d82391c73cdd901
#
_cell.length_a   1.000
_cell.length_b   1.000
_cell.length_c   1.000
_cell.angle_alpha   90.00
_cell.angle_beta   90.00
_cell.angle_gamma   90.00
#
_symmetry.space_group_name_H-M   'P 1'
#
loop_
_entity.id
_entity.type
_entity.pdbx_description
1 polymer ?
#
loop_
_entity_poly.entity_id
_entity_poly.type
_entity_poly.pdbx_seq_one_letter_code
_entity_poly.pdbx_strand_id
1 'polypeptide(L)'
;TKQRTYGQGGFYNAQSAEDLVGSIKQFVSDVSVPIEGTTIGSSTIPVDALNTNELQPFSYFPMFKPMIGAQDQLWVGNLKKYNVINGSLYDITNKAVFKNSTDFNTSLRDYWLNSSVTHPDEVVSYGGNLSQLLGTMLPKLDSSNNLVLQRNVFINSSSAGNLTSATTVLKDATLTNREYLYGLLG
;
A
#
# COMPACT_ATOMS: atom_id res chain seq x y z
N THR A 1 -8.60 35.64 21.49
CA THR A 1 -7.90 35.18 20.29
C THR A 1 -8.63 35.72 19.08
N LYS A 2 -8.05 36.75 18.40
CA LYS A 2 -8.62 37.32 17.18
C LYS A 2 -8.47 36.26 16.07
N GLN A 3 -9.57 35.74 15.60
CA GLN A 3 -9.62 34.92 14.42
C GLN A 3 -9.23 35.81 13.22
N ARG A 4 -8.09 35.52 12.60
CA ARG A 4 -7.65 36.23 11.39
C ARG A 4 -8.55 35.81 10.23
N THR A 5 -9.31 36.72 9.68
CA THR A 5 -10.21 36.53 8.53
C THR A 5 -9.52 36.78 7.18
N TYR A 6 -8.19 36.78 7.16
CA TYR A 6 -7.42 36.98 5.92
C TYR A 6 -7.04 35.62 5.32
N GLY A 7 -7.04 35.52 4.00
CA GLY A 7 -6.58 34.34 3.30
C GLY A 7 -5.17 33.94 3.75
N GLN A 8 -4.85 32.67 3.71
CA GLN A 8 -3.54 32.11 4.10
C GLN A 8 -2.48 32.42 3.03
N GLY A 9 -2.34 33.67 2.63
CA GLY A 9 -1.32 34.12 1.69
C GLY A 9 -0.11 34.71 2.43
N GLY A 10 1.09 34.37 1.97
CA GLY A 10 2.34 34.96 2.40
C GLY A 10 2.68 36.21 1.54
N PHE A 11 3.51 37.08 2.07
CA PHE A 11 4.14 38.14 1.29
C PHE A 11 5.54 37.68 0.88
N TYR A 12 5.79 37.63 -0.43
CA TYR A 12 7.05 37.22 -1.00
C TYR A 12 7.67 38.38 -1.75
N ASN A 13 8.85 38.82 -1.32
CA ASN A 13 9.59 39.91 -1.96
C ASN A 13 10.76 39.31 -2.76
N ALA A 14 10.89 39.70 -4.01
CA ALA A 14 11.96 39.28 -4.90
C ALA A 14 12.69 40.50 -5.45
N GLN A 15 14.00 40.57 -5.25
CA GLN A 15 14.88 41.64 -5.78
C GLN A 15 15.77 41.13 -6.94
N SER A 16 15.85 39.80 -7.09
CA SER A 16 16.59 39.11 -8.18
C SER A 16 15.75 38.00 -8.78
N ALA A 17 16.22 37.42 -9.90
CA ALA A 17 15.58 36.30 -10.51
C ALA A 17 15.66 35.03 -9.59
N GLU A 18 16.76 34.87 -8.88
CA GLU A 18 16.97 33.81 -7.88
C GLU A 18 16.00 33.95 -6.73
N ASP A 19 15.79 35.16 -6.22
CA ASP A 19 14.82 35.43 -5.15
C ASP A 19 13.40 35.15 -5.60
N LEU A 20 13.07 35.48 -6.84
CA LEU A 20 11.76 35.16 -7.42
C LEU A 20 11.52 33.65 -7.48
N VAL A 21 12.48 32.89 -7.97
CA VAL A 21 12.39 31.42 -8.00
C VAL A 21 12.30 30.84 -6.60
N GLY A 22 13.09 31.36 -5.66
CA GLY A 22 13.04 30.99 -4.24
C GLY A 22 11.67 31.25 -3.62
N SER A 23 11.12 32.45 -3.87
CA SER A 23 9.79 32.85 -3.38
C SER A 23 8.67 32.00 -3.94
N ILE A 24 8.73 31.65 -5.23
CA ILE A 24 7.76 30.76 -5.87
C ILE A 24 7.85 29.35 -5.26
N LYS A 25 9.06 28.81 -5.08
CA LYS A 25 9.26 27.50 -4.44
C LYS A 25 8.72 27.50 -3.01
N GLN A 26 8.99 28.56 -2.25
CA GLN A 26 8.48 28.69 -0.89
C GLN A 26 6.95 28.76 -0.88
N PHE A 27 6.36 29.59 -1.76
CA PHE A 27 4.90 29.67 -1.89
C PHE A 27 4.28 28.30 -2.22
N VAL A 28 4.84 27.58 -3.19
CA VAL A 28 4.36 26.23 -3.55
C VAL A 28 4.46 25.30 -2.35
N SER A 29 5.57 25.35 -1.59
CA SER A 29 5.74 24.56 -0.38
C SER A 29 4.71 24.92 0.71
N ASP A 30 4.46 26.21 0.92
CA ASP A 30 3.57 26.71 1.97
C ASP A 30 2.08 26.39 1.68
N VAL A 31 1.69 26.34 0.41
CA VAL A 31 0.32 25.99 -0.01
C VAL A 31 0.14 24.51 -0.33
N SER A 32 1.23 23.75 -0.43
CA SER A 32 1.18 22.32 -0.64
C SER A 32 0.71 21.63 0.64
N VAL A 33 -0.54 21.22 0.65
CA VAL A 33 -1.05 20.31 1.69
C VAL A 33 -0.75 18.90 1.22
N PRO A 34 -0.05 18.09 2.03
CA PRO A 34 0.14 16.67 1.69
C PRO A 34 -1.21 16.01 1.48
N ILE A 35 -1.40 15.39 0.33
CA ILE A 35 -2.58 14.57 0.07
C ILE A 35 -2.33 13.23 0.74
N GLU A 36 -3.04 12.98 1.82
CA GLU A 36 -3.04 11.67 2.46
C GLU A 36 -3.68 10.63 1.55
N GLY A 37 -3.47 9.34 1.87
CA GLY A 37 -4.01 8.25 1.08
C GLY A 37 -5.50 8.36 0.89
N THR A 38 -5.95 8.16 -0.33
CA THR A 38 -7.36 8.16 -0.71
C THR A 38 -7.81 6.75 -1.07
N THR A 39 -9.11 6.53 -1.05
CA THR A 39 -9.70 5.28 -1.52
C THR A 39 -9.96 5.34 -3.02
N ILE A 40 -9.73 4.22 -3.71
CA ILE A 40 -10.10 4.06 -5.11
C ILE A 40 -11.38 3.23 -5.14
N GLY A 41 -12.50 3.87 -5.44
CA GLY A 41 -13.79 3.19 -5.51
C GLY A 41 -14.40 2.88 -4.12
N SER A 42 -15.43 2.07 -4.11
CA SER A 42 -16.13 1.64 -2.90
C SER A 42 -15.50 0.38 -2.29
N SER A 43 -15.63 0.24 -0.99
CA SER A 43 -15.31 -1.01 -0.30
C SER A 43 -16.13 -2.17 -0.88
N THR A 44 -15.52 -3.32 -1.03
CA THR A 44 -16.17 -4.53 -1.54
C THR A 44 -16.39 -5.52 -0.40
N ILE A 45 -17.62 -5.98 -0.25
CA ILE A 45 -17.98 -7.08 0.64
C ILE A 45 -18.29 -8.29 -0.25
N PRO A 46 -17.44 -9.32 -0.25
CA PRO A 46 -17.67 -10.48 -1.10
C PRO A 46 -18.81 -11.35 -0.57
N VAL A 47 -19.46 -12.06 -1.48
CA VAL A 47 -20.39 -13.14 -1.14
C VAL A 47 -19.59 -14.32 -0.60
N ASP A 48 -20.14 -15.05 0.35
CA ASP A 48 -19.52 -16.28 0.84
C ASP A 48 -19.53 -17.35 -0.26
N ALA A 49 -18.35 -17.90 -0.58
CA ALA A 49 -18.21 -18.90 -1.64
C ALA A 49 -18.89 -20.24 -1.31
N LEU A 50 -19.09 -20.53 -0.02
CA LEU A 50 -19.74 -21.76 0.46
C LEU A 50 -21.24 -21.56 0.74
N ASN A 51 -21.66 -20.33 0.95
CA ASN A 51 -23.07 -19.97 1.15
C ASN A 51 -23.39 -18.66 0.41
N THR A 52 -23.82 -18.78 -0.83
CA THR A 52 -24.10 -17.64 -1.73
C THR A 52 -25.23 -16.74 -1.26
N ASN A 53 -25.97 -17.11 -0.22
CA ASN A 53 -27.03 -16.29 0.38
C ASN A 53 -26.50 -15.38 1.50
N GLU A 54 -25.23 -15.50 1.86
CA GLU A 54 -24.60 -14.71 2.91
C GLU A 54 -23.41 -13.91 2.39
N LEU A 55 -23.23 -12.72 2.94
CA LEU A 55 -22.05 -11.90 2.70
C LEU A 55 -20.95 -12.28 3.70
N GLN A 56 -19.71 -12.22 3.26
CA GLN A 56 -18.61 -12.37 4.20
C GLN A 56 -18.61 -11.24 5.24
N PRO A 57 -18.20 -11.53 6.49
CA PRO A 57 -18.14 -10.53 7.54
C PRO A 57 -16.96 -9.56 7.39
N PHE A 58 -16.40 -9.47 6.19
CA PHE A 58 -15.23 -8.67 5.88
C PHE A 58 -15.47 -7.76 4.68
N SER A 59 -14.83 -6.60 4.73
CA SER A 59 -14.76 -5.68 3.60
C SER A 59 -13.31 -5.48 3.17
N TYR A 60 -13.10 -5.45 1.86
CA TYR A 60 -11.83 -5.12 1.24
C TYR A 60 -11.86 -3.68 0.76
N PHE A 61 -10.85 -2.92 1.15
CA PHE A 61 -10.80 -1.49 0.95
C PHE A 61 -9.52 -1.11 0.19
N PRO A 62 -9.62 -0.82 -1.11
CA PRO A 62 -8.48 -0.36 -1.90
C PRO A 62 -8.15 1.09 -1.54
N MET A 63 -6.87 1.37 -1.40
CA MET A 63 -6.34 2.70 -1.07
C MET A 63 -5.11 3.01 -1.90
N PHE A 64 -4.87 4.28 -2.18
CA PHE A 64 -3.61 4.72 -2.75
C PHE A 64 -3.20 6.08 -2.17
N LYS A 65 -1.91 6.37 -2.25
CA LYS A 65 -1.34 7.65 -1.85
C LYS A 65 -0.76 8.32 -3.09
N PRO A 66 -1.36 9.43 -3.56
CA PRO A 66 -0.79 10.20 -4.66
C PRO A 66 0.60 10.73 -4.31
N MET A 67 1.56 10.55 -5.19
CA MET A 67 2.91 11.10 -5.05
C MET A 67 3.10 12.23 -6.06
N ILE A 68 2.51 13.38 -5.77
CA ILE A 68 2.56 14.55 -6.64
C ILE A 68 3.97 15.13 -6.63
N GLY A 69 4.54 15.34 -7.81
CA GLY A 69 5.89 15.88 -7.97
C GLY A 69 7.02 14.84 -7.92
N ALA A 70 6.73 13.58 -7.66
CA ALA A 70 7.70 12.52 -7.87
C ALA A 70 7.97 12.31 -9.37
N GLN A 71 9.22 11.96 -9.72
CA GLN A 71 9.57 11.64 -11.11
C GLN A 71 8.95 10.31 -11.55
N ASP A 72 8.67 9.44 -10.60
CA ASP A 72 8.03 8.16 -10.85
C ASP A 72 6.52 8.34 -11.00
N GLN A 73 5.95 7.74 -12.03
CA GLN A 73 4.50 7.72 -12.28
C GLN A 73 3.77 6.67 -11.43
N LEU A 74 4.45 6.06 -10.48
CA LEU A 74 3.91 5.01 -9.63
C LEU A 74 3.55 5.59 -8.25
N TRP A 75 2.36 5.26 -7.79
CA TRP A 75 1.88 5.64 -6.47
C TRP A 75 1.79 4.43 -5.55
N VAL A 76 2.02 4.65 -4.27
CA VAL A 76 1.84 3.59 -3.28
C VAL A 76 0.37 3.20 -3.23
N GLY A 77 0.09 1.93 -3.50
CA GLY A 77 -1.23 1.34 -3.39
C GLY A 77 -1.26 0.26 -2.33
N ASN A 78 -2.40 0.08 -1.70
CA ASN A 78 -2.61 -0.95 -0.69
C ASN A 78 -4.06 -1.46 -0.72
N LEU A 79 -4.27 -2.68 -0.25
CA LEU A 79 -5.59 -3.25 -0.03
C LEU A 79 -5.72 -3.60 1.45
N LYS A 80 -6.67 -2.99 2.13
CA LYS A 80 -6.97 -3.23 3.54
C LYS A 80 -8.13 -4.22 3.69
N LYS A 81 -8.13 -4.95 4.80
CA LYS A 81 -9.24 -5.83 5.18
C LYS A 81 -9.73 -5.47 6.56
N TYR A 82 -11.02 -5.20 6.67
CA TYR A 82 -11.70 -4.77 7.89
C TYR A 82 -12.92 -5.64 8.19
N ASN A 83 -13.36 -5.68 9.45
CA ASN A 83 -14.61 -6.31 9.84
C ASN A 83 -15.81 -5.47 9.40
N VAL A 84 -16.88 -6.14 9.03
CA VAL A 84 -18.20 -5.52 8.84
C VAL A 84 -19.09 -5.92 10.01
N ILE A 85 -19.49 -4.96 10.81
CA ILE A 85 -20.40 -5.16 11.97
C ILE A 85 -21.55 -4.16 11.83
N ASN A 86 -22.76 -4.66 11.72
CA ASN A 86 -23.98 -3.84 11.57
C ASN A 86 -23.87 -2.76 10.48
N GLY A 87 -23.28 -3.11 9.34
CA GLY A 87 -23.11 -2.21 8.20
C GLY A 87 -22.00 -1.17 8.34
N SER A 88 -21.22 -1.19 9.41
CA SER A 88 -20.08 -0.31 9.65
C SER A 88 -18.78 -1.08 9.64
N LEU A 89 -17.67 -0.41 9.28
CA LEU A 89 -16.36 -1.00 9.22
C LEU A 89 -15.60 -0.82 10.54
N TYR A 90 -14.98 -1.90 10.99
CA TYR A 90 -14.18 -1.95 12.22
C TYR A 90 -12.85 -2.63 11.95
N ASP A 91 -11.81 -2.17 12.62
CA ASP A 91 -10.52 -2.82 12.64
C ASP A 91 -10.52 -4.09 13.53
N ILE A 92 -9.40 -4.81 13.59
CA ILE A 92 -9.29 -6.03 14.41
C ILE A 92 -9.38 -5.78 15.92
N THR A 93 -9.28 -4.51 16.35
CA THR A 93 -9.42 -4.10 17.76
C THR A 93 -10.80 -3.57 18.08
N ASN A 94 -11.76 -3.70 17.16
CA ASN A 94 -13.10 -3.14 17.22
C ASN A 94 -13.13 -1.59 17.26
N LYS A 95 -12.12 -0.94 16.72
CA LYS A 95 -12.11 0.50 16.51
C LYS A 95 -12.78 0.82 15.19
N ALA A 96 -13.70 1.77 15.17
CA ALA A 96 -14.37 2.19 13.94
C ALA A 96 -13.35 2.72 12.93
N VAL A 97 -13.46 2.29 11.68
CA VAL A 97 -12.55 2.72 10.60
C VAL A 97 -12.74 4.20 10.28
N PHE A 98 -13.98 4.68 10.34
CA PHE A 98 -14.32 6.06 10.07
C PHE A 98 -14.66 6.81 11.36
N LYS A 99 -14.18 8.05 11.49
CA LYS A 99 -14.61 9.00 12.54
C LYS A 99 -15.99 9.58 12.23
N ASN A 100 -16.21 9.85 10.95
CA ASN A 100 -17.43 10.37 10.36
C ASN A 100 -17.59 9.77 8.95
N SER A 101 -18.45 10.30 8.12
CA SER A 101 -18.72 9.77 6.77
C SER A 101 -17.53 9.83 5.80
N THR A 102 -16.50 10.60 6.09
CA THR A 102 -15.39 10.86 5.16
C THR A 102 -14.00 10.60 5.75
N ASP A 103 -13.82 10.80 7.05
CA ASP A 103 -12.49 10.80 7.66
C ASP A 103 -12.18 9.44 8.30
N PHE A 104 -11.03 8.92 7.98
CA PHE A 104 -10.48 7.74 8.64
C PHE A 104 -10.10 8.04 10.09
N ASN A 105 -10.23 7.03 10.94
CA ASN A 105 -9.62 7.05 12.25
C ASN A 105 -8.10 6.88 12.15
N THR A 106 -7.37 7.42 13.11
CA THR A 106 -5.93 7.23 13.24
C THR A 106 -5.62 5.88 13.90
N SER A 107 -4.40 5.40 13.70
CA SER A 107 -3.88 4.18 14.36
C SER A 107 -4.76 2.94 14.17
N LEU A 108 -5.25 2.72 12.95
CA LEU A 108 -6.08 1.57 12.60
C LEU A 108 -5.23 0.31 12.42
N ARG A 109 -5.78 -0.82 12.84
CA ARG A 109 -5.21 -2.15 12.60
C ARG A 109 -6.10 -2.96 11.68
N ASP A 110 -5.66 -3.14 10.45
CA ASP A 110 -6.30 -4.09 9.54
C ASP A 110 -5.84 -5.54 9.82
N TYR A 111 -6.49 -6.52 9.18
CA TYR A 111 -6.20 -7.95 9.38
C TYR A 111 -4.78 -8.38 9.01
N TRP A 112 -4.08 -7.62 8.17
CA TRP A 112 -2.76 -7.99 7.68
C TRP A 112 -1.62 -7.22 8.35
N LEU A 113 -1.94 -6.28 9.23
CA LEU A 113 -0.91 -5.57 10.00
C LEU A 113 -0.30 -6.50 11.05
N ASN A 114 1.01 -6.63 11.02
CA ASN A 114 1.73 -7.41 12.02
C ASN A 114 1.53 -6.79 13.42
N SER A 115 1.22 -7.63 14.41
CA SER A 115 0.95 -7.22 15.79
C SER A 115 2.15 -6.57 16.49
N SER A 116 3.36 -6.82 16.02
CA SER A 116 4.59 -6.21 16.56
C SER A 116 4.87 -4.79 16.04
N VAL A 117 4.12 -4.34 15.03
CA VAL A 117 4.28 -2.98 14.48
C VAL A 117 3.45 -2.01 15.30
N THR A 118 4.06 -0.93 15.77
CA THR A 118 3.33 0.22 16.34
C THR A 118 2.36 0.78 15.29
N HIS A 119 1.17 1.16 15.71
CA HIS A 119 0.14 1.69 14.83
C HIS A 119 0.52 3.09 14.35
N PRO A 120 1.02 3.27 13.12
CA PRO A 120 1.27 4.58 12.57
C PRO A 120 -0.05 5.24 12.15
N ASP A 121 -0.07 6.55 12.13
CA ASP A 121 -1.23 7.31 11.65
C ASP A 121 -1.41 7.20 10.14
N GLU A 122 -0.35 6.86 9.40
CA GLU A 122 -0.41 6.68 7.96
C GLU A 122 -1.12 5.38 7.58
N VAL A 123 -2.33 5.51 7.04
CA VAL A 123 -3.21 4.37 6.77
C VAL A 123 -2.80 3.59 5.51
N VAL A 124 -2.25 4.24 4.48
CA VAL A 124 -1.97 3.61 3.18
C VAL A 124 -0.71 2.77 3.20
N SER A 125 0.38 3.29 3.76
CA SER A 125 1.71 2.67 3.65
C SER A 125 1.92 1.51 4.63
N TYR A 126 1.07 1.35 5.64
CA TYR A 126 1.24 0.33 6.67
C TYR A 126 0.10 -0.68 6.67
N GLY A 127 0.43 -1.90 7.06
CA GLY A 127 -0.52 -3.00 7.08
C GLY A 127 -1.00 -3.37 5.68
N GLY A 128 -2.20 -3.92 5.61
CA GLY A 128 -2.83 -4.35 4.38
C GLY A 128 -2.06 -5.44 3.63
N ASN A 129 -2.46 -5.66 2.40
CA ASN A 129 -1.79 -6.64 1.52
C ASN A 129 -0.32 -6.29 1.29
N LEU A 130 0.03 -5.01 1.28
CA LEU A 130 1.41 -4.55 1.10
C LEU A 130 2.34 -5.10 2.19
N SER A 131 1.92 -5.14 3.45
CA SER A 131 2.73 -5.70 4.54
C SER A 131 2.98 -7.19 4.38
N GLN A 132 2.02 -7.94 3.87
CA GLN A 132 2.17 -9.36 3.58
C GLN A 132 3.08 -9.57 2.36
N LEU A 133 2.89 -8.79 1.31
CA LEU A 133 3.72 -8.86 0.11
C LEU A 133 5.20 -8.61 0.45
N LEU A 134 5.50 -7.50 1.11
CA LEU A 134 6.87 -7.11 1.48
C LEU A 134 7.47 -8.01 2.56
N GLY A 135 6.65 -8.50 3.49
CA GLY A 135 7.11 -9.31 4.63
C GLY A 135 7.32 -10.78 4.34
N THR A 136 6.44 -11.38 3.53
CA THR A 136 6.34 -12.85 3.41
C THR A 136 6.24 -13.37 1.99
N MET A 137 5.94 -12.53 1.01
CA MET A 137 5.69 -12.99 -0.36
C MET A 137 6.83 -12.70 -1.33
N LEU A 138 7.58 -11.63 -1.11
CA LEU A 138 8.71 -11.29 -1.97
C LEU A 138 9.88 -12.24 -1.76
N PRO A 139 10.66 -12.52 -2.83
CA PRO A 139 11.89 -13.26 -2.71
C PRO A 139 12.88 -12.56 -1.76
N LYS A 140 13.67 -13.32 -1.04
CA LYS A 140 14.76 -12.82 -0.19
C LYS A 140 16.08 -13.46 -0.56
N LEU A 141 17.17 -12.79 -0.31
CA LEU A 141 18.50 -13.37 -0.43
C LEU A 141 18.82 -14.18 0.83
N ASP A 142 19.35 -15.40 0.64
CA ASP A 142 19.90 -16.19 1.74
C ASP A 142 21.31 -15.70 2.13
N SER A 143 21.91 -16.32 3.14
CA SER A 143 23.27 -16.00 3.61
C SER A 143 24.36 -16.23 2.56
N SER A 144 24.08 -16.97 1.52
CA SER A 144 24.96 -17.25 0.37
C SER A 144 24.65 -16.37 -0.84
N ASN A 145 23.83 -15.35 -0.66
CA ASN A 145 23.38 -14.43 -1.72
C ASN A 145 22.57 -15.09 -2.84
N ASN A 146 21.93 -16.23 -2.56
CA ASN A 146 20.99 -16.85 -3.49
C ASN A 146 19.56 -16.35 -3.24
N LEU A 147 18.80 -16.20 -4.32
CA LEU A 147 17.39 -15.85 -4.22
C LEU A 147 16.59 -17.03 -3.69
N VAL A 148 15.84 -16.82 -2.63
CA VAL A 148 14.94 -17.79 -2.02
C VAL A 148 13.52 -17.25 -2.06
N LEU A 149 12.62 -18.02 -2.67
CA LEU A 149 11.20 -17.71 -2.68
C LEU A 149 10.59 -18.07 -1.32
N GLN A 150 9.82 -17.14 -0.77
CA GLN A 150 9.07 -17.40 0.47
C GLN A 150 7.71 -18.05 0.22
N ARG A 151 7.26 -18.01 -1.02
CA ARG A 151 6.04 -18.66 -1.50
C ARG A 151 6.35 -20.04 -2.06
N ASN A 152 5.43 -20.97 -1.89
CA ASN A 152 5.48 -22.26 -2.59
C ASN A 152 4.99 -22.06 -4.03
N VAL A 153 5.90 -21.74 -4.92
CA VAL A 153 5.62 -21.57 -6.35
C VAL A 153 6.17 -22.76 -7.11
N PHE A 154 5.33 -23.37 -7.93
CA PHE A 154 5.69 -24.50 -8.78
C PHE A 154 5.50 -24.13 -10.24
N ILE A 155 6.40 -24.59 -11.07
CA ILE A 155 6.36 -24.39 -12.51
C ILE A 155 6.47 -25.73 -13.21
N ASN A 156 5.90 -25.82 -14.40
CA ASN A 156 6.14 -26.97 -15.28
C ASN A 156 7.45 -26.71 -16.05
N SER A 157 8.54 -27.30 -15.56
CA SER A 157 9.88 -27.12 -16.15
C SER A 157 10.28 -28.24 -17.10
N SER A 158 9.43 -29.26 -17.27
CA SER A 158 9.73 -30.39 -18.13
C SER A 158 8.58 -30.75 -19.03
N SER A 159 8.90 -31.32 -20.20
CA SER A 159 7.92 -31.89 -21.14
C SER A 159 7.11 -33.07 -20.57
N ALA A 160 7.48 -33.57 -19.40
CA ALA A 160 6.80 -34.66 -18.71
C ALA A 160 5.61 -34.23 -17.84
N GLY A 161 5.30 -32.94 -17.78
CA GLY A 161 4.17 -32.41 -17.01
C GLY A 161 4.36 -32.40 -15.49
N ASN A 162 5.56 -32.67 -14.99
CA ASN A 162 5.85 -32.60 -13.56
C ASN A 162 6.08 -31.16 -13.08
N LEU A 163 5.47 -30.84 -11.94
CA LEU A 163 5.69 -29.55 -11.29
C LEU A 163 7.01 -29.54 -10.53
N THR A 164 7.85 -28.56 -10.80
CA THR A 164 9.13 -28.35 -10.11
C THR A 164 9.05 -27.03 -9.31
N SER A 165 9.63 -27.02 -8.11
CA SER A 165 9.71 -25.79 -7.32
C SER A 165 10.45 -24.70 -8.10
N ALA A 166 9.86 -23.52 -8.21
CA ALA A 166 10.48 -22.38 -8.85
C ALA A 166 11.81 -21.98 -8.18
N THR A 167 11.95 -22.18 -6.87
CA THR A 167 13.21 -21.97 -6.14
C THR A 167 14.33 -22.86 -6.68
N THR A 168 14.04 -24.13 -7.02
CA THR A 168 15.02 -25.05 -7.58
C THR A 168 15.46 -24.60 -8.96
N VAL A 169 14.50 -24.19 -9.79
CA VAL A 169 14.76 -23.71 -11.15
C VAL A 169 15.57 -22.40 -11.15
N LEU A 170 15.27 -21.48 -10.22
CA LEU A 170 16.00 -20.21 -10.08
C LEU A 170 17.47 -20.41 -9.67
N LYS A 171 17.82 -21.51 -8.99
CA LYS A 171 19.21 -21.83 -8.65
C LYS A 171 20.03 -22.31 -9.85
N ASP A 172 19.39 -22.71 -10.94
CA ASP A 172 20.08 -23.12 -12.14
C ASP A 172 20.62 -21.89 -12.90
N ALA A 173 21.92 -21.65 -12.79
CA ALA A 173 22.59 -20.53 -13.45
C ALA A 173 22.65 -20.65 -14.97
N THR A 174 22.36 -21.83 -15.54
CA THR A 174 22.37 -22.07 -16.97
C THR A 174 21.03 -21.76 -17.64
N LEU A 175 19.99 -21.47 -16.87
CA LEU A 175 18.66 -21.20 -17.37
C LEU A 175 18.61 -19.86 -18.11
N THR A 176 18.45 -19.90 -19.42
CA THR A 176 18.48 -18.72 -20.31
C THR A 176 17.38 -17.70 -20.03
N ASN A 177 16.25 -18.13 -19.47
CA ASN A 177 15.08 -17.29 -19.21
C ASN A 177 14.85 -17.01 -17.71
N ARG A 178 15.89 -17.19 -16.90
CA ARG A 178 15.80 -17.01 -15.45
C ARG A 178 15.28 -15.61 -15.05
N GLU A 179 15.71 -14.60 -15.77
CA GLU A 179 15.33 -13.20 -15.49
C GLU A 179 13.84 -12.93 -15.76
N TYR A 180 13.25 -13.59 -16.76
CA TYR A 180 11.80 -13.53 -16.98
C TYR A 180 11.02 -14.17 -15.82
N LEU A 181 11.56 -15.27 -15.27
CA LEU A 181 10.95 -15.90 -14.10
C LEU A 181 11.04 -14.99 -12.86
N TYR A 182 12.13 -14.27 -12.68
CA TYR A 182 12.22 -13.23 -11.64
C TYR A 182 11.15 -12.16 -11.82
N GLY A 183 10.96 -11.65 -13.02
CA GLY A 183 9.94 -10.65 -13.32
C GLY A 183 8.52 -11.14 -13.07
N LEU A 184 8.24 -12.44 -13.29
CA LEU A 184 6.93 -13.04 -13.00
C LEU A 184 6.67 -13.24 -11.49
N LEU A 185 7.73 -13.38 -10.72
CA LEU A 185 7.63 -13.64 -9.28
C LEU A 185 7.56 -12.37 -8.43
N GLY A 186 7.90 -11.21 -8.99
CA GLY A 186 7.85 -9.88 -8.39
C GLY A 186 9.09 -9.52 -7.60
#